data_8dcac6ae8108d373f27b3571005c6d45
#
_entry.id   8dcac6ae8108d373f27b3571005c6d45
#
_cell.length_a   1.000
_cell.length_b   1.000
_cell.length_c   1.000
_cell.angle_alpha   90.00
_cell.angle_beta   90.00
_cell.angle_gamma   90.00
#
_symmetry.space_group_name_H-M   'P 1'
#
loop_
_entity.id
_entity.type
_entity.pdbx_description
1 polymer ?
#
loop_
_entity_poly.entity_id
_entity_poly.type
_entity_poly.pdbx_seq_one_letter_code
_entity_poly.pdbx_strand_id
1 'polypeptide(L)'
;MKSRTIAYITLGCKLNYAETSTYERKLTAEGFVAVPWSQGADVFLVNTCTVTEHSDKKSRNIIRKVHRLCPEAKIYVTGCYAQLKKAEIETIEGVTAVFGAEEKSAVVPTIISDLTGTECQSDAAETFMPAYSSGERTRSFLKVQDGCDYKCAYCTVPYARGESRNIPISQIIPQAEAIAAEGIREIVLTGVNTGDFGKSTGETFFDLIKKLDEVEGIERYRISSIEPNLLTQEMIDWIVSGTKFLPHYHIPLQSGCDTILKAMGRRYDTAAFADKIRYIREKSEVPGGPKVFFGIDVIVGFPGETDELFMETYNFLKDVVRPAFIHIFPYSRRAGTPAAERKDQVQDCIKTKRVQMLEALCEELHSEFVKMNKGVAEKVLFESTDKKGQMEGYTGNYIRISRPYDPELIGKIVDITI
;
A
#
# COMPACT_ATOMS: atom_id res chain seq x y z
N MET A 1 -35.30 -7.22 -15.12
CA MET A 1 -34.78 -5.90 -14.67
C MET A 1 -33.58 -5.58 -15.52
N LYS A 2 -33.38 -4.31 -15.95
CA LYS A 2 -32.17 -3.90 -16.65
C LYS A 2 -31.00 -4.06 -15.65
N SER A 3 -29.95 -4.79 -16.01
CA SER A 3 -28.77 -4.97 -15.16
C SER A 3 -28.14 -3.60 -14.94
N ARG A 4 -27.89 -3.25 -13.69
CA ARG A 4 -27.29 -1.96 -13.30
C ARG A 4 -25.79 -2.04 -13.43
N THR A 5 -25.21 -1.10 -14.17
CA THR A 5 -23.75 -1.04 -14.36
C THR A 5 -23.10 -0.17 -13.31
N ILE A 6 -21.94 -0.60 -12.83
CA ILE A 6 -21.12 0.16 -11.89
C ILE A 6 -19.65 0.17 -12.33
N ALA A 7 -19.01 1.32 -12.19
CA ALA A 7 -17.58 1.46 -12.46
C ALA A 7 -16.83 1.89 -11.19
N TYR A 8 -15.69 1.27 -10.96
CA TYR A 8 -14.84 1.53 -9.81
C TYR A 8 -13.60 2.30 -10.22
N ILE A 9 -13.26 3.33 -9.47
CA ILE A 9 -12.05 4.12 -9.68
C ILE A 9 -11.30 4.21 -8.36
N THR A 10 -10.15 3.55 -8.28
CA THR A 10 -9.31 3.54 -7.08
C THR A 10 -8.08 4.39 -7.27
N LEU A 11 -7.92 5.37 -6.38
CA LEU A 11 -6.73 6.18 -6.27
C LEU A 11 -6.00 5.85 -4.96
N GLY A 12 -4.65 5.87 -5.00
CA GLY A 12 -3.84 5.74 -3.79
C GLY A 12 -3.25 4.36 -3.57
N CYS A 13 -3.40 3.84 -2.35
CA CYS A 13 -2.60 2.73 -1.83
C CYS A 13 -3.30 1.36 -1.95
N LYS A 14 -2.57 0.31 -1.56
CA LYS A 14 -3.07 -1.08 -1.50
C LYS A 14 -4.30 -1.23 -0.60
N LEU A 15 -4.41 -0.43 0.48
CA LEU A 15 -5.59 -0.41 1.34
C LEU A 15 -6.84 0.03 0.59
N ASN A 16 -6.77 1.16 -0.13
CA ASN A 16 -7.89 1.63 -0.94
C ASN A 16 -8.27 0.58 -1.99
N TYR A 17 -7.29 -0.10 -2.57
CA TYR A 17 -7.54 -1.14 -3.55
C TYR A 17 -8.28 -2.34 -2.94
N ALA A 18 -7.84 -2.84 -1.79
CA ALA A 18 -8.52 -3.92 -1.06
C ALA A 18 -9.97 -3.54 -0.69
N GLU A 19 -10.17 -2.30 -0.22
CA GLU A 19 -11.48 -1.75 0.11
C GLU A 19 -12.40 -1.70 -1.12
N THR A 20 -11.91 -1.18 -2.25
CA THR A 20 -12.69 -1.11 -3.50
C THR A 20 -13.05 -2.50 -4.01
N SER A 21 -12.13 -3.44 -4.01
CA SER A 21 -12.39 -4.83 -4.43
C SER A 21 -13.44 -5.51 -3.54
N THR A 22 -13.47 -5.17 -2.25
CA THR A 22 -14.52 -5.66 -1.33
C THR A 22 -15.89 -5.05 -1.64
N TYR A 23 -15.96 -3.76 -1.98
CA TYR A 23 -17.20 -3.14 -2.45
C TYR A 23 -17.69 -3.80 -3.74
N GLU A 24 -16.80 -4.07 -4.68
CA GLU A 24 -17.09 -4.74 -5.94
C GLU A 24 -17.72 -6.11 -5.72
N ARG A 25 -17.10 -6.96 -4.89
CA ARG A 25 -17.67 -8.29 -4.57
C ARG A 25 -19.06 -8.19 -3.95
N LYS A 26 -19.25 -7.28 -2.97
CA LYS A 26 -20.54 -7.10 -2.31
C LYS A 26 -21.63 -6.63 -3.29
N LEU A 27 -21.32 -5.65 -4.15
CA LEU A 27 -22.28 -5.13 -5.12
C LEU A 27 -22.53 -6.11 -6.27
N THR A 28 -21.54 -6.89 -6.68
CA THR A 28 -21.73 -7.97 -7.68
C THR A 28 -22.66 -9.05 -7.14
N ALA A 29 -22.56 -9.42 -5.86
CA ALA A 29 -23.49 -10.35 -5.22
C ALA A 29 -24.94 -9.84 -5.20
N GLU A 30 -25.13 -8.50 -5.21
CA GLU A 30 -26.44 -7.82 -5.31
C GLU A 30 -26.88 -7.57 -6.77
N GLY A 31 -26.19 -8.18 -7.75
CA GLY A 31 -26.59 -8.16 -9.16
C GLY A 31 -26.10 -6.94 -9.95
N PHE A 32 -25.16 -6.16 -9.43
CA PHE A 32 -24.50 -5.11 -10.20
C PHE A 32 -23.46 -5.71 -11.15
N VAL A 33 -23.32 -5.12 -12.33
CA VAL A 33 -22.33 -5.52 -13.33
C VAL A 33 -21.19 -4.51 -13.36
N ALA A 34 -19.98 -4.95 -13.00
CA ALA A 34 -18.79 -4.13 -13.09
C ALA A 34 -18.42 -3.87 -14.56
N VAL A 35 -18.14 -2.61 -14.89
CA VAL A 35 -17.71 -2.20 -16.23
C VAL A 35 -16.51 -1.27 -16.16
N PRO A 36 -15.65 -1.24 -17.19
CA PRO A 36 -14.58 -0.25 -17.28
C PRO A 36 -15.15 1.18 -17.23
N TRP A 37 -14.63 2.02 -16.35
CA TRP A 37 -15.14 3.39 -16.15
C TRP A 37 -15.13 4.25 -17.42
N SER A 38 -14.25 3.94 -18.38
CA SER A 38 -14.17 4.63 -19.69
C SER A 38 -15.35 4.35 -20.64
N GLN A 39 -16.11 3.28 -20.38
CA GLN A 39 -17.29 2.92 -21.17
C GLN A 39 -18.56 3.61 -20.67
N GLY A 40 -18.48 4.27 -19.51
CA GLY A 40 -19.65 4.81 -18.82
C GLY A 40 -20.38 3.75 -18.00
N ALA A 41 -21.08 4.20 -16.95
CA ALA A 41 -21.86 3.34 -16.06
C ALA A 41 -23.03 4.12 -15.45
N ASP A 42 -24.03 3.41 -14.90
CA ASP A 42 -25.13 4.02 -14.14
C ASP A 42 -24.65 4.56 -12.79
N VAL A 43 -23.60 3.93 -12.25
CA VAL A 43 -23.00 4.25 -10.93
C VAL A 43 -21.48 4.32 -11.05
N PHE A 44 -20.88 5.27 -10.33
CA PHE A 44 -19.43 5.33 -10.13
C PHE A 44 -19.12 5.35 -8.65
N LEU A 45 -18.20 4.48 -8.23
CA LEU A 45 -17.60 4.51 -6.89
C LEU A 45 -16.13 4.93 -6.99
N VAL A 46 -15.81 6.11 -6.45
CA VAL A 46 -14.49 6.70 -6.49
C VAL A 46 -13.84 6.61 -5.10
N ASN A 47 -12.83 5.75 -4.94
CA ASN A 47 -12.04 5.65 -3.72
C ASN A 47 -10.80 6.53 -3.83
N THR A 48 -10.71 7.54 -2.98
CA THR A 48 -9.81 8.70 -3.11
C THR A 48 -8.59 8.63 -2.20
N CYS A 49 -7.52 9.31 -2.60
CA CYS A 49 -6.28 9.44 -1.86
C CYS A 49 -5.98 10.91 -1.53
N THR A 50 -5.26 11.15 -0.41
CA THR A 50 -4.88 12.49 0.06
C THR A 50 -3.45 12.56 0.61
N VAL A 51 -2.58 11.63 0.23
CA VAL A 51 -1.19 11.61 0.72
C VAL A 51 -0.42 12.87 0.28
N THR A 52 -0.72 13.40 -0.91
CA THR A 52 -0.12 14.63 -1.44
C THR A 52 -1.19 15.55 -2.01
N GLU A 53 -0.88 16.85 -2.16
CA GLU A 53 -1.76 17.81 -2.83
C GLU A 53 -2.04 17.42 -4.29
N HIS A 54 -1.06 16.81 -4.95
CA HIS A 54 -1.24 16.25 -6.30
C HIS A 54 -2.33 15.15 -6.31
N SER A 55 -2.38 14.30 -5.27
CA SER A 55 -3.40 13.27 -5.13
C SER A 55 -4.79 13.87 -4.95
N ASP A 56 -4.92 14.97 -4.20
CA ASP A 56 -6.18 15.70 -4.02
C ASP A 56 -6.66 16.26 -5.37
N LYS A 57 -5.77 16.93 -6.12
CA LYS A 57 -6.06 17.45 -7.47
C LYS A 57 -6.48 16.35 -8.43
N LYS A 58 -5.78 15.20 -8.40
CA LYS A 58 -6.13 14.03 -9.21
C LYS A 58 -7.51 13.50 -8.86
N SER A 59 -7.85 13.43 -7.57
CA SER A 59 -9.18 13.00 -7.09
C SER A 59 -10.28 13.91 -7.63
N ARG A 60 -10.14 15.23 -7.48
CA ARG A 60 -11.12 16.20 -8.02
C ARG A 60 -11.28 16.11 -9.53
N ASN A 61 -10.17 15.98 -10.24
CA ASN A 61 -10.18 15.91 -11.70
C ASN A 61 -10.89 14.65 -12.20
N ILE A 62 -10.72 13.50 -11.55
CA ILE A 62 -11.37 12.26 -11.96
C ILE A 62 -12.89 12.32 -11.69
N ILE A 63 -13.32 12.86 -10.54
CA ILE A 63 -14.74 13.04 -10.22
C ILE A 63 -15.43 13.93 -11.28
N ARG A 64 -14.84 15.08 -11.60
CA ARG A 64 -15.37 15.97 -12.64
C ARG A 64 -15.35 15.34 -14.03
N LYS A 65 -14.36 14.51 -14.33
CA LYS A 65 -14.25 13.79 -15.60
C LYS A 65 -15.37 12.75 -15.73
N VAL A 66 -15.65 12.02 -14.67
CA VAL A 66 -16.75 11.02 -14.61
C VAL A 66 -18.08 11.69 -14.81
N HIS A 67 -18.36 12.80 -14.12
CA HIS A 67 -19.62 13.55 -14.30
C HIS A 67 -19.80 14.03 -15.74
N ARG A 68 -18.74 14.56 -16.37
CA ARG A 68 -18.81 14.97 -17.78
C ARG A 68 -19.02 13.81 -18.74
N LEU A 69 -18.51 12.61 -18.41
CA LEU A 69 -18.69 11.41 -19.22
C LEU A 69 -20.13 10.89 -19.13
N CYS A 70 -20.70 10.90 -17.92
CA CYS A 70 -22.03 10.39 -17.62
C CYS A 70 -22.75 11.35 -16.66
N PRO A 71 -23.41 12.43 -17.17
CA PRO A 71 -24.05 13.45 -16.33
C PRO A 71 -25.19 12.90 -15.45
N GLU A 72 -25.89 11.86 -15.89
CA GLU A 72 -26.99 11.24 -15.16
C GLU A 72 -26.60 10.13 -14.20
N ALA A 73 -25.29 9.75 -14.20
CA ALA A 73 -24.80 8.70 -13.33
C ALA A 73 -24.71 9.15 -11.87
N LYS A 74 -24.97 8.24 -10.94
CA LYS A 74 -24.75 8.49 -9.53
C LYS A 74 -23.27 8.32 -9.17
N ILE A 75 -22.67 9.31 -8.51
CA ILE A 75 -21.26 9.31 -8.14
C ILE A 75 -21.13 9.27 -6.63
N TYR A 76 -20.58 8.17 -6.12
CA TYR A 76 -20.29 7.96 -4.71
C TYR A 76 -18.78 8.09 -4.49
N VAL A 77 -18.38 8.83 -3.46
CA VAL A 77 -16.96 9.12 -3.19
C VAL A 77 -16.61 8.67 -1.79
N THR A 78 -15.51 7.93 -1.65
CA THR A 78 -14.96 7.49 -0.35
C THR A 78 -13.44 7.63 -0.31
N GLY A 79 -12.82 7.25 0.80
CA GLY A 79 -11.36 7.24 0.96
C GLY A 79 -10.81 8.41 1.74
N CYS A 80 -9.47 8.54 1.76
CA CYS A 80 -8.77 9.49 2.64
C CYS A 80 -9.07 10.96 2.30
N TYR A 81 -9.21 11.30 1.02
CA TYR A 81 -9.58 12.66 0.62
C TYR A 81 -11.03 12.97 0.99
N ALA A 82 -11.94 12.00 0.82
CA ALA A 82 -13.33 12.11 1.24
C ALA A 82 -13.45 12.41 2.75
N GLN A 83 -12.62 11.79 3.59
CA GLN A 83 -12.58 12.06 5.02
C GLN A 83 -12.12 13.50 5.34
N LEU A 84 -11.00 13.93 4.76
CA LEU A 84 -10.39 15.22 5.12
C LEU A 84 -11.05 16.43 4.48
N LYS A 85 -11.73 16.25 3.35
CA LYS A 85 -12.28 17.33 2.51
C LYS A 85 -13.71 17.03 2.06
N LYS A 86 -14.53 16.42 2.93
CA LYS A 86 -15.91 16.03 2.64
C LYS A 86 -16.71 17.17 2.04
N ALA A 87 -16.76 18.33 2.73
CA ALA A 87 -17.50 19.50 2.27
C ALA A 87 -17.01 20.04 0.90
N GLU A 88 -15.70 19.96 0.60
CA GLU A 88 -15.16 20.37 -0.70
C GLU A 88 -15.66 19.44 -1.82
N ILE A 89 -15.70 18.12 -1.55
CA ILE A 89 -16.15 17.12 -2.54
C ILE A 89 -17.66 17.22 -2.77
N GLU A 90 -18.43 17.44 -1.74
CA GLU A 90 -19.90 17.62 -1.82
C GLU A 90 -20.32 18.80 -2.72
N THR A 91 -19.43 19.81 -2.87
CA THR A 91 -19.68 20.92 -3.82
C THR A 91 -19.36 20.60 -5.27
N ILE A 92 -18.76 19.45 -5.57
CA ILE A 92 -18.45 19.06 -6.95
C ILE A 92 -19.74 18.56 -7.61
N GLU A 93 -20.09 19.18 -8.72
CA GLU A 93 -21.29 18.83 -9.49
C GLU A 93 -21.32 17.34 -9.87
N GLY A 94 -22.47 16.71 -9.70
CA GLY A 94 -22.72 15.30 -9.98
C GLY A 94 -22.39 14.34 -8.84
N VAL A 95 -21.78 14.79 -7.74
CA VAL A 95 -21.54 13.94 -6.56
C VAL A 95 -22.86 13.66 -5.84
N THR A 96 -23.18 12.38 -5.67
CA THR A 96 -24.41 11.91 -5.00
C THR A 96 -24.23 11.83 -3.48
N ALA A 97 -23.14 11.18 -3.04
CA ALA A 97 -22.82 11.08 -1.61
C ALA A 97 -21.30 10.93 -1.38
N VAL A 98 -20.84 11.34 -0.19
CA VAL A 98 -19.45 11.29 0.23
C VAL A 98 -19.36 10.58 1.57
N PHE A 99 -18.50 9.54 1.65
CA PHE A 99 -18.34 8.70 2.83
C PHE A 99 -16.93 8.88 3.42
N GLY A 100 -16.87 9.25 4.69
CA GLY A 100 -15.64 9.32 5.47
C GLY A 100 -15.12 7.95 5.91
N ALA A 101 -14.09 7.95 6.77
CA ALA A 101 -13.44 6.72 7.23
C ALA A 101 -14.37 5.82 8.08
N GLU A 102 -15.24 6.43 8.87
CA GLU A 102 -16.21 5.75 9.75
C GLU A 102 -17.50 5.34 9.01
N GLU A 103 -17.72 5.89 7.82
CA GLU A 103 -18.92 5.65 7.00
C GLU A 103 -18.72 4.58 5.90
N LYS A 104 -17.54 3.92 5.89
CA LYS A 104 -17.19 2.94 4.83
C LYS A 104 -18.13 1.75 4.75
N SER A 105 -18.68 1.29 5.87
CA SER A 105 -19.67 0.22 5.93
C SER A 105 -20.99 0.61 5.30
N ALA A 106 -21.32 1.91 5.30
CA ALA A 106 -22.57 2.43 4.73
C ALA A 106 -22.53 2.57 3.18
N VAL A 107 -21.37 2.49 2.54
CA VAL A 107 -21.22 2.68 1.07
C VAL A 107 -22.12 1.74 0.28
N VAL A 108 -22.03 0.44 0.53
CA VAL A 108 -22.79 -0.58 -0.20
C VAL A 108 -24.31 -0.47 0.10
N PRO A 109 -24.75 -0.44 1.37
CA PRO A 109 -26.16 -0.24 1.69
C PRO A 109 -26.77 1.01 1.06
N THR A 110 -26.06 2.14 1.07
CA THR A 110 -26.56 3.38 0.47
C THR A 110 -26.71 3.25 -1.05
N ILE A 111 -25.72 2.68 -1.75
CA ILE A 111 -25.82 2.47 -3.21
C ILE A 111 -27.01 1.58 -3.54
N ILE A 112 -27.23 0.49 -2.79
CA ILE A 112 -28.37 -0.40 -3.00
C ILE A 112 -29.69 0.35 -2.75
N SER A 113 -29.83 1.00 -1.60
CA SER A 113 -31.04 1.74 -1.21
C SER A 113 -31.40 2.80 -2.25
N ASP A 114 -30.44 3.62 -2.67
CA ASP A 114 -30.63 4.71 -3.64
C ASP A 114 -31.08 4.24 -5.02
N LEU A 115 -30.80 3.00 -5.37
CA LEU A 115 -31.10 2.45 -6.70
C LEU A 115 -32.28 1.47 -6.71
N THR A 116 -32.54 0.83 -5.56
CA THR A 116 -33.60 -0.16 -5.45
C THR A 116 -34.83 0.38 -4.72
N GLY A 117 -34.69 1.44 -3.93
CA GLY A 117 -35.71 1.93 -3.01
C GLY A 117 -35.93 0.99 -1.81
N THR A 118 -35.07 0.00 -1.63
CA THR A 118 -35.12 -0.95 -0.50
C THR A 118 -34.23 -0.43 0.63
N GLU A 119 -34.81 -0.22 1.81
CA GLU A 119 -33.98 0.11 2.99
C GLU A 119 -33.05 -1.06 3.33
N CYS A 120 -31.76 -0.87 3.16
CA CYS A 120 -30.74 -1.78 3.65
C CYS A 120 -30.23 -1.27 5.00
N GLN A 121 -30.28 -2.12 6.02
CA GLN A 121 -29.67 -1.80 7.30
C GLN A 121 -28.15 -1.74 7.11
N SER A 122 -27.55 -0.61 7.43
CA SER A 122 -26.11 -0.52 7.61
C SER A 122 -25.77 -1.08 8.98
N ASP A 123 -24.82 -2.01 9.04
CA ASP A 123 -24.18 -2.37 10.30
C ASP A 123 -23.36 -1.16 10.79
N ALA A 124 -24.04 -0.27 11.48
CA ALA A 124 -23.60 1.10 11.79
C ALA A 124 -22.44 1.18 12.83
N ALA A 125 -21.81 0.06 13.18
CA ALA A 125 -20.83 0.01 14.27
C ALA A 125 -19.46 -0.58 13.90
N GLU A 126 -19.19 -0.94 12.64
CA GLU A 126 -17.87 -1.47 12.28
C GLU A 126 -16.86 -0.35 12.11
N THR A 127 -16.05 -0.11 13.15
CA THR A 127 -14.91 0.82 13.10
C THR A 127 -13.78 0.35 12.18
N PHE A 128 -13.73 -0.94 11.84
CA PHE A 128 -12.78 -1.54 10.90
C PHE A 128 -13.53 -2.29 9.81
N MET A 129 -13.40 -1.87 8.58
CA MET A 129 -13.91 -2.59 7.41
C MET A 129 -12.94 -3.69 7.00
N PRO A 130 -13.27 -4.99 7.17
CA PRO A 130 -12.48 -6.08 6.63
C PRO A 130 -12.39 -6.00 5.10
N ALA A 131 -11.19 -6.17 4.55
CA ALA A 131 -11.03 -6.03 3.11
C ALA A 131 -9.86 -6.85 2.56
N TYR A 132 -10.09 -7.48 1.41
CA TYR A 132 -9.04 -8.07 0.59
C TYR A 132 -9.33 -7.87 -0.90
N SER A 133 -8.29 -7.90 -1.72
CA SER A 133 -8.46 -7.83 -3.17
C SER A 133 -8.58 -9.21 -3.78
N SER A 134 -9.47 -9.33 -4.78
CA SER A 134 -9.69 -10.54 -5.59
C SER A 134 -9.86 -10.14 -7.07
N GLY A 135 -10.00 -11.12 -7.95
CA GLY A 135 -10.26 -10.91 -9.38
C GLY A 135 -8.98 -10.86 -10.23
N GLU A 136 -8.80 -9.83 -11.05
CA GLU A 136 -7.80 -9.78 -12.14
C GLU A 136 -6.32 -9.81 -11.71
N ARG A 137 -6.01 -9.76 -10.40
CA ARG A 137 -4.64 -9.73 -9.93
C ARG A 137 -4.15 -11.11 -9.50
N THR A 138 -2.89 -11.38 -9.80
CA THR A 138 -2.20 -12.62 -9.43
C THR A 138 -1.86 -12.69 -7.94
N ARG A 139 -1.88 -11.55 -7.24
CA ARG A 139 -1.63 -11.41 -5.80
C ARG A 139 -2.81 -10.71 -5.14
N SER A 140 -3.16 -11.14 -3.93
CA SER A 140 -4.18 -10.45 -3.11
C SER A 140 -3.54 -9.50 -2.10
N PHE A 141 -4.19 -8.37 -1.88
CA PHE A 141 -3.89 -7.45 -0.78
C PHE A 141 -4.86 -7.72 0.36
N LEU A 142 -4.37 -8.21 1.48
CA LEU A 142 -5.16 -8.48 2.68
C LEU A 142 -4.98 -7.35 3.69
N LYS A 143 -6.04 -6.62 3.99
CA LYS A 143 -6.05 -5.55 4.98
C LYS A 143 -6.04 -6.15 6.39
N VAL A 144 -4.93 -5.99 7.09
CA VAL A 144 -4.77 -6.51 8.46
C VAL A 144 -4.82 -5.40 9.51
N GLN A 145 -4.55 -4.14 9.14
CA GLN A 145 -4.46 -3.01 10.06
C GLN A 145 -4.91 -1.73 9.35
N ASP A 146 -5.50 -0.77 10.07
CA ASP A 146 -5.90 0.55 9.57
C ASP A 146 -5.63 1.63 10.63
N GLY A 147 -5.49 2.89 10.19
CA GLY A 147 -5.16 4.00 11.09
C GLY A 147 -3.72 3.99 11.60
N CYS A 148 -3.33 4.99 12.40
CA CYS A 148 -1.98 5.11 12.95
C CYS A 148 -1.95 6.04 14.15
N ASP A 149 -1.25 5.64 15.25
CA ASP A 149 -1.07 6.43 16.45
C ASP A 149 0.24 7.24 16.45
N TYR A 150 1.01 7.17 15.38
CA TYR A 150 2.22 7.96 15.24
C TYR A 150 1.86 9.39 14.83
N LYS A 151 2.43 10.35 15.57
CA LYS A 151 2.22 11.79 15.33
C LYS A 151 3.40 12.36 14.53
N CYS A 152 3.74 11.75 13.41
CA CYS A 152 4.79 12.25 12.54
C CYS A 152 4.43 13.64 12.02
N ALA A 153 5.37 14.58 12.09
CA ALA A 153 5.12 16.00 11.86
C ALA A 153 4.57 16.36 10.47
N TYR A 154 4.70 15.46 9.49
CA TYR A 154 4.26 15.66 8.09
C TYR A 154 2.98 14.89 7.73
N CYS A 155 2.52 13.98 8.60
CA CYS A 155 1.58 12.94 8.21
C CYS A 155 0.13 13.32 8.50
N THR A 156 -0.73 13.14 7.50
CA THR A 156 -2.19 13.34 7.63
C THR A 156 -2.98 12.04 7.84
N VAL A 157 -2.31 10.90 7.86
CA VAL A 157 -2.99 9.59 7.97
C VAL A 157 -3.80 9.46 9.26
N PRO A 158 -3.33 9.87 10.45
CA PRO A 158 -4.15 9.82 11.65
C PRO A 158 -5.47 10.61 11.54
N TYR A 159 -5.45 11.74 10.83
CA TYR A 159 -6.66 12.52 10.58
C TYR A 159 -7.60 11.92 9.53
N ALA A 160 -7.01 11.22 8.54
CA ALA A 160 -7.76 10.63 7.44
C ALA A 160 -8.30 9.23 7.72
N ARG A 161 -7.62 8.47 8.59
CA ARG A 161 -7.95 7.07 8.88
C ARG A 161 -8.19 6.78 10.36
N GLY A 162 -7.94 7.77 11.25
CA GLY A 162 -8.10 7.61 12.69
C GLY A 162 -6.96 6.83 13.36
N GLU A 163 -7.23 6.38 14.58
CA GLU A 163 -6.31 5.61 15.40
C GLU A 163 -6.04 4.21 14.83
N SER A 164 -4.94 3.60 15.28
CA SER A 164 -4.56 2.24 14.89
C SER A 164 -5.57 1.22 15.37
N ARG A 165 -6.10 0.42 14.46
CA ARG A 165 -7.11 -0.60 14.75
C ARG A 165 -6.99 -1.80 13.82
N ASN A 166 -7.52 -2.92 14.29
CA ASN A 166 -7.58 -4.20 13.58
C ASN A 166 -8.79 -5.01 14.06
N ILE A 167 -9.10 -6.07 13.34
CA ILE A 167 -10.01 -7.15 13.80
C ILE A 167 -9.19 -8.30 14.37
N PRO A 168 -9.79 -9.20 15.19
CA PRO A 168 -9.10 -10.38 15.73
C PRO A 168 -8.54 -11.28 14.63
N ILE A 169 -7.46 -12.00 14.94
CA ILE A 169 -6.84 -13.00 14.03
C ILE A 169 -7.89 -14.00 13.54
N SER A 170 -8.80 -14.43 14.42
CA SER A 170 -9.90 -15.34 14.07
C SER A 170 -10.83 -14.86 12.95
N GLN A 171 -10.87 -13.55 12.68
CA GLN A 171 -11.63 -12.96 11.56
C GLN A 171 -10.75 -12.67 10.32
N ILE A 172 -9.42 -12.65 10.47
CA ILE A 172 -8.50 -12.46 9.36
C ILE A 172 -8.21 -13.77 8.64
N ILE A 173 -8.02 -14.86 9.38
CA ILE A 173 -7.70 -16.18 8.81
C ILE A 173 -8.74 -16.64 7.78
N PRO A 174 -10.07 -16.57 8.04
CA PRO A 174 -11.07 -16.92 7.03
C PRO A 174 -10.97 -16.11 5.74
N GLN A 175 -10.49 -14.85 5.80
CA GLN A 175 -10.27 -14.05 4.58
C GLN A 175 -9.06 -14.58 3.78
N ALA A 176 -7.98 -14.98 4.46
CA ALA A 176 -6.83 -15.60 3.80
C ALA A 176 -7.18 -16.97 3.17
N GLU A 177 -8.02 -17.77 3.84
CA GLU A 177 -8.56 -19.03 3.32
C GLU A 177 -9.46 -18.80 2.09
N ALA A 178 -10.31 -17.76 2.12
CA ALA A 178 -11.13 -17.38 0.98
C ALA A 178 -10.27 -16.97 -0.23
N ILE A 179 -9.17 -16.22 0.00
CA ILE A 179 -8.19 -15.86 -1.04
C ILE A 179 -7.53 -17.13 -1.62
N ALA A 180 -7.15 -18.07 -0.76
CA ALA A 180 -6.57 -19.35 -1.19
C ALA A 180 -7.55 -20.18 -2.04
N ALA A 181 -8.83 -20.19 -1.66
CA ALA A 181 -9.90 -20.88 -2.39
C ALA A 181 -10.13 -20.29 -3.80
N GLU A 182 -9.82 -19.01 -4.04
CA GLU A 182 -9.80 -18.39 -5.37
C GLU A 182 -8.57 -18.80 -6.22
N GLY A 183 -7.65 -19.62 -5.68
CA GLY A 183 -6.44 -20.09 -6.37
C GLY A 183 -5.27 -19.10 -6.32
N ILE A 184 -5.38 -18.01 -5.54
CA ILE A 184 -4.31 -17.03 -5.35
C ILE A 184 -3.26 -17.60 -4.41
N ARG A 185 -1.98 -17.52 -4.81
CA ARG A 185 -0.86 -18.13 -4.10
C ARG A 185 0.00 -17.16 -3.30
N GLU A 186 -0.14 -15.86 -3.54
CA GLU A 186 0.62 -14.82 -2.82
C GLU A 186 -0.32 -13.79 -2.21
N ILE A 187 -0.16 -13.54 -0.91
CA ILE A 187 -0.84 -12.47 -0.18
C ILE A 187 0.17 -11.40 0.24
N VAL A 188 -0.20 -10.15 0.01
CA VAL A 188 0.52 -8.98 0.54
C VAL A 188 -0.27 -8.43 1.73
N LEU A 189 0.27 -8.58 2.94
CA LEU A 189 -0.32 -8.00 4.14
C LEU A 189 -0.27 -6.48 4.04
N THR A 190 -1.41 -5.84 4.23
CA THR A 190 -1.59 -4.42 3.95
C THR A 190 -2.14 -3.69 5.16
N GLY A 191 -1.50 -2.59 5.51
CA GLY A 191 -1.84 -1.71 6.62
C GLY A 191 -1.24 -0.33 6.41
N VAL A 192 -1.58 0.60 7.29
CA VAL A 192 -0.88 1.89 7.42
C VAL A 192 0.46 1.69 8.11
N ASN A 193 0.44 0.93 9.20
CA ASN A 193 1.60 0.48 9.96
C ASN A 193 1.30 -0.95 10.44
N THR A 194 1.65 -1.94 9.64
CA THR A 194 1.28 -3.33 9.88
C THR A 194 1.77 -3.86 11.22
N GLY A 195 2.93 -3.39 11.70
CA GLY A 195 3.49 -3.78 12.99
C GLY A 195 2.69 -3.32 14.22
N ASP A 196 1.79 -2.34 14.04
CA ASP A 196 0.86 -1.88 15.10
C ASP A 196 -0.37 -2.80 15.27
N PHE A 197 -0.46 -3.89 14.52
CA PHE A 197 -1.53 -4.88 14.67
C PHE A 197 -1.63 -5.39 16.11
N GLY A 198 -2.86 -5.58 16.57
CA GLY A 198 -3.17 -6.16 17.87
C GLY A 198 -3.49 -5.15 18.97
N LYS A 199 -3.24 -3.86 18.77
CA LYS A 199 -3.53 -2.83 19.79
C LYS A 199 -4.99 -2.82 20.26
N SER A 200 -5.93 -3.04 19.36
CA SER A 200 -7.36 -3.06 19.67
C SER A 200 -7.88 -4.42 20.14
N THR A 201 -7.12 -5.52 19.94
CA THR A 201 -7.56 -6.90 20.24
C THR A 201 -6.71 -7.59 21.30
N GLY A 202 -5.57 -7.03 21.68
CA GLY A 202 -4.63 -7.63 22.65
C GLY A 202 -3.77 -8.76 22.06
N GLU A 203 -3.83 -8.97 20.74
CA GLU A 203 -2.99 -9.89 19.98
C GLU A 203 -1.71 -9.19 19.50
N THR A 204 -0.81 -9.89 18.82
CA THR A 204 0.38 -9.29 18.24
C THR A 204 0.47 -9.53 16.74
N PHE A 205 1.21 -8.66 16.02
CA PHE A 205 1.50 -8.90 14.61
C PHE A 205 2.28 -10.21 14.40
N PHE A 206 3.12 -10.59 15.37
CA PHE A 206 3.84 -11.85 15.33
C PHE A 206 2.91 -13.07 15.43
N ASP A 207 1.87 -13.02 16.27
CA ASP A 207 0.86 -14.08 16.34
C ASP A 207 0.07 -14.20 15.04
N LEU A 208 -0.27 -13.05 14.42
CA LEU A 208 -0.94 -13.02 13.13
C LEU A 208 -0.11 -13.71 12.04
N ILE A 209 1.17 -13.36 11.90
CA ILE A 209 2.00 -13.93 10.82
C ILE A 209 2.24 -15.42 11.02
N LYS A 210 2.37 -15.90 12.26
CA LYS A 210 2.44 -17.34 12.55
C LYS A 210 1.16 -18.08 12.12
N LYS A 211 -0.02 -17.50 12.40
CA LYS A 211 -1.28 -18.12 12.00
C LYS A 211 -1.53 -18.07 10.49
N LEU A 212 -1.10 -17.02 9.83
CA LEU A 212 -1.17 -16.94 8.37
C LEU A 212 -0.27 -17.97 7.67
N ASP A 213 0.88 -18.29 8.26
CA ASP A 213 1.80 -19.30 7.72
C ASP A 213 1.17 -20.71 7.69
N GLU A 214 0.21 -20.99 8.58
CA GLU A 214 -0.53 -22.24 8.63
C GLU A 214 -1.61 -22.38 7.51
N VAL A 215 -2.01 -21.28 6.85
CA VAL A 215 -3.09 -21.28 5.84
C VAL A 215 -2.66 -22.09 4.62
N GLU A 216 -3.41 -23.14 4.31
CA GLU A 216 -3.17 -23.98 3.13
C GLU A 216 -3.54 -23.26 1.82
N GLY A 217 -2.88 -23.59 0.73
CA GLY A 217 -3.10 -22.99 -0.59
C GLY A 217 -2.35 -21.68 -0.83
N ILE A 218 -1.95 -20.95 0.22
CA ILE A 218 -1.05 -19.80 0.10
C ILE A 218 0.40 -20.29 0.21
N GLU A 219 1.22 -19.90 -0.76
CA GLU A 219 2.62 -20.30 -0.83
C GLU A 219 3.58 -19.18 -0.41
N ARG A 220 3.14 -17.91 -0.49
CA ARG A 220 3.99 -16.75 -0.20
C ARG A 220 3.22 -15.62 0.48
N TYR A 221 3.87 -15.00 1.46
CA TYR A 221 3.41 -13.76 2.08
C TYR A 221 4.45 -12.65 1.93
N ARG A 222 3.96 -11.43 1.71
CA ARG A 222 4.77 -10.22 1.81
C ARG A 222 4.21 -9.31 2.89
N ILE A 223 5.09 -8.77 3.70
CA ILE A 223 4.74 -7.69 4.62
C ILE A 223 4.89 -6.38 3.86
N SER A 224 3.83 -5.54 3.85
CA SER A 224 3.96 -4.19 3.33
C SER A 224 4.72 -3.30 4.33
N SER A 225 4.51 -2.01 4.36
CA SER A 225 5.25 -1.09 5.23
C SER A 225 5.15 -1.47 6.70
N ILE A 226 6.29 -1.67 7.35
CA ILE A 226 6.44 -1.92 8.79
C ILE A 226 7.50 -0.99 9.37
N GLU A 227 7.14 -0.30 10.45
CA GLU A 227 8.07 0.60 11.14
C GLU A 227 9.26 -0.18 11.72
N PRO A 228 10.51 0.34 11.60
CA PRO A 228 11.72 -0.40 11.98
C PRO A 228 11.76 -0.80 13.45
N ASN A 229 11.14 -0.01 14.34
CA ASN A 229 11.05 -0.32 15.76
C ASN A 229 10.00 -1.40 16.09
N LEU A 230 9.09 -1.73 15.18
CA LEU A 230 8.07 -2.78 15.35
C LEU A 230 8.48 -4.11 14.70
N LEU A 231 9.50 -4.12 13.86
CA LEU A 231 10.09 -5.33 13.31
C LEU A 231 11.12 -5.89 14.31
N THR A 232 10.70 -6.85 15.15
CA THR A 232 11.54 -7.42 16.20
C THR A 232 12.57 -8.42 15.65
N GLN A 233 13.65 -8.69 16.42
CA GLN A 233 14.62 -9.72 16.07
C GLN A 233 13.97 -11.11 16.00
N GLU A 234 13.08 -11.41 16.96
CA GLU A 234 12.34 -12.66 16.99
C GLU A 234 11.51 -12.89 15.72
N MET A 235 10.82 -11.85 15.22
CA MET A 235 10.10 -11.93 13.94
C MET A 235 11.05 -12.21 12.77
N ILE A 236 12.21 -11.53 12.73
CA ILE A 236 13.20 -11.72 11.66
C ILE A 236 13.71 -13.16 11.68
N ASP A 237 14.14 -13.65 12.84
CA ASP A 237 14.65 -15.02 13.01
C ASP A 237 13.59 -16.06 12.58
N TRP A 238 12.32 -15.82 12.92
CA TRP A 238 11.22 -16.70 12.51
C TRP A 238 10.95 -16.63 10.99
N ILE A 239 10.92 -15.44 10.39
CA ILE A 239 10.72 -15.26 8.94
C ILE A 239 11.78 -16.04 8.14
N VAL A 240 13.03 -16.00 8.55
CA VAL A 240 14.13 -16.68 7.84
C VAL A 240 14.25 -18.18 8.15
N SER A 241 13.45 -18.72 9.06
CA SER A 241 13.49 -20.14 9.44
C SER A 241 12.82 -21.09 8.43
N GLY A 242 12.44 -20.60 7.25
CA GLY A 242 11.82 -21.41 6.18
C GLY A 242 10.30 -21.28 6.12
N THR A 243 9.75 -20.17 6.57
CA THR A 243 8.33 -19.86 6.51
C THR A 243 7.90 -19.43 5.09
N LYS A 244 6.58 -19.25 4.88
CA LYS A 244 6.03 -18.69 3.63
C LYS A 244 6.28 -17.19 3.47
N PHE A 245 6.85 -16.52 4.50
CA PHE A 245 7.15 -15.09 4.45
C PHE A 245 8.45 -14.82 3.68
N LEU A 246 8.35 -13.95 2.70
CA LEU A 246 9.46 -13.69 1.77
C LEU A 246 10.50 -12.73 2.35
N PRO A 247 11.79 -12.86 1.96
CA PRO A 247 12.88 -11.95 2.36
C PRO A 247 12.78 -10.61 1.60
N HIS A 248 11.66 -9.95 1.79
CA HIS A 248 11.28 -8.68 1.17
C HIS A 248 10.77 -7.75 2.27
N TYR A 249 11.51 -6.70 2.54
CA TYR A 249 11.18 -5.74 3.58
C TYR A 249 10.95 -4.35 3.01
N HIS A 250 9.77 -3.79 3.29
CA HIS A 250 9.45 -2.39 3.01
C HIS A 250 9.49 -1.63 4.34
N ILE A 251 10.55 -0.86 4.57
CA ILE A 251 10.83 -0.19 5.85
C ILE A 251 10.95 1.32 5.62
N PRO A 252 10.05 2.15 6.17
CA PRO A 252 10.08 3.59 5.98
C PRO A 252 11.23 4.22 6.79
N LEU A 253 12.30 4.64 6.10
CA LEU A 253 13.41 5.39 6.70
C LEU A 253 13.06 6.86 6.89
N GLN A 254 12.42 7.45 5.91
CA GLN A 254 12.03 8.85 5.77
C GLN A 254 13.21 9.83 5.58
N SER A 255 14.30 9.73 6.34
CA SER A 255 15.54 10.49 6.17
C SER A 255 16.73 9.68 6.74
N GLY A 256 17.90 9.82 6.14
CA GLY A 256 19.16 9.28 6.65
C GLY A 256 19.96 10.30 7.49
N CYS A 257 19.28 11.31 8.05
CA CYS A 257 19.86 12.34 8.90
C CYS A 257 19.09 12.43 10.22
N ASP A 258 19.75 12.25 11.35
CA ASP A 258 19.12 12.24 12.68
C ASP A 258 18.44 13.55 13.04
N THR A 259 19.00 14.69 12.60
CA THR A 259 18.38 16.01 12.78
C THR A 259 17.02 16.07 12.13
N ILE A 260 16.88 15.56 10.90
CA ILE A 260 15.61 15.52 10.18
C ILE A 260 14.67 14.46 10.76
N LEU A 261 15.15 13.28 11.10
CA LEU A 261 14.33 12.24 11.75
C LEU A 261 13.70 12.74 13.04
N LYS A 262 14.47 13.44 13.88
CA LYS A 262 13.98 14.09 15.10
C LYS A 262 12.92 15.16 14.80
N ALA A 263 13.16 16.00 13.80
CA ALA A 263 12.21 17.03 13.38
C ALA A 263 10.91 16.44 12.79
N MET A 264 10.99 15.27 12.15
CA MET A 264 9.86 14.50 11.66
C MET A 264 9.07 13.79 12.79
N GLY A 265 9.62 13.69 14.00
CA GLY A 265 9.04 12.95 15.12
C GLY A 265 9.16 11.43 14.97
N ARG A 266 10.27 10.94 14.35
CA ARG A 266 10.52 9.50 14.19
C ARG A 266 10.97 8.89 15.52
N ARG A 267 10.69 7.59 15.70
CA ARG A 267 10.96 6.83 16.95
C ARG A 267 12.25 5.99 16.86
N TYR A 268 13.11 6.28 15.93
CA TYR A 268 14.42 5.66 15.71
C TYR A 268 15.38 6.70 15.13
N ASP A 269 16.66 6.40 15.20
CA ASP A 269 17.76 7.13 14.58
C ASP A 269 18.41 6.30 13.47
N THR A 270 19.40 6.88 12.80
CA THR A 270 20.13 6.24 11.70
C THR A 270 20.92 5.02 12.18
N ALA A 271 21.47 5.05 13.42
CA ALA A 271 22.23 3.94 13.98
C ALA A 271 21.32 2.71 14.21
N ALA A 272 20.16 2.89 14.86
CA ALA A 272 19.19 1.82 15.08
C ALA A 272 18.67 1.26 13.75
N PHE A 273 18.47 2.12 12.74
CA PHE A 273 18.06 1.69 11.41
C PHE A 273 19.14 0.84 10.72
N ALA A 274 20.42 1.30 10.76
CA ALA A 274 21.56 0.57 10.19
C ALA A 274 21.73 -0.80 10.85
N ASP A 275 21.63 -0.88 12.18
CA ASP A 275 21.70 -2.13 12.93
C ASP A 275 20.61 -3.11 12.52
N LYS A 276 19.39 -2.62 12.28
CA LYS A 276 18.28 -3.44 11.79
C LYS A 276 18.57 -4.01 10.40
N ILE A 277 19.02 -3.18 9.45
CA ILE A 277 19.37 -3.61 8.09
C ILE A 277 20.50 -4.64 8.12
N ARG A 278 21.55 -4.40 8.93
CA ARG A 278 22.66 -5.34 9.10
C ARG A 278 22.16 -6.68 9.63
N TYR A 279 21.36 -6.67 10.70
CA TYR A 279 20.83 -7.90 11.31
C TYR A 279 20.00 -8.72 10.32
N ILE A 280 19.11 -8.07 9.54
CA ILE A 280 18.30 -8.77 8.53
C ILE A 280 19.21 -9.42 7.48
N ARG A 281 20.24 -8.72 6.98
CA ARG A 281 21.19 -9.29 6.01
C ARG A 281 21.93 -10.48 6.57
N GLU A 282 22.49 -10.35 7.77
CA GLU A 282 23.23 -11.43 8.44
C GLU A 282 22.40 -12.70 8.62
N LYS A 283 21.10 -12.55 8.89
CA LYS A 283 20.19 -13.67 9.10
C LYS A 283 19.63 -14.27 7.80
N SER A 284 19.41 -13.45 6.78
CA SER A 284 18.71 -13.86 5.56
C SER A 284 19.64 -14.25 4.41
N GLU A 285 20.83 -13.65 4.32
CA GLU A 285 21.73 -13.88 3.18
C GLU A 285 22.73 -15.01 3.45
N VAL A 286 22.59 -16.07 2.64
CA VAL A 286 23.53 -17.20 2.65
C VAL A 286 24.45 -17.13 1.42
N PRO A 287 25.69 -17.69 1.48
CA PRO A 287 26.56 -17.77 0.31
C PRO A 287 25.86 -18.46 -0.87
N GLY A 288 25.86 -17.81 -2.04
CA GLY A 288 25.20 -18.34 -3.25
C GLY A 288 23.67 -18.24 -3.27
N GLY A 289 23.05 -17.75 -2.21
CA GLY A 289 21.61 -17.52 -2.11
C GLY A 289 21.20 -16.12 -2.55
N PRO A 290 19.86 -15.88 -2.61
CA PRO A 290 19.31 -14.60 -2.99
C PRO A 290 19.64 -13.50 -1.97
N LYS A 291 19.82 -12.28 -2.48
CA LYS A 291 19.98 -11.10 -1.65
C LYS A 291 18.65 -10.59 -1.16
N VAL A 292 18.60 -10.08 0.07
CA VAL A 292 17.40 -9.50 0.67
C VAL A 292 17.01 -8.21 -0.04
N PHE A 293 15.71 -8.08 -0.36
CA PHE A 293 15.17 -6.83 -0.91
C PHE A 293 14.80 -5.87 0.22
N PHE A 294 15.37 -4.67 0.18
CA PHE A 294 14.94 -3.54 0.98
C PHE A 294 14.31 -2.48 0.08
N GLY A 295 13.00 -2.24 0.27
CA GLY A 295 12.30 -1.07 -0.25
C GLY A 295 12.25 0.00 0.84
N ILE A 296 12.74 1.20 0.56
CA ILE A 296 12.93 2.26 1.55
C ILE A 296 12.18 3.52 1.12
N ASP A 297 11.31 4.05 1.99
CA ASP A 297 10.65 5.33 1.74
C ASP A 297 11.54 6.48 2.23
N VAL A 298 11.69 7.51 1.42
CA VAL A 298 12.45 8.73 1.75
C VAL A 298 11.66 9.97 1.35
N ILE A 299 11.59 10.93 2.26
CA ILE A 299 11.03 12.26 2.01
C ILE A 299 12.18 13.26 1.82
N VAL A 300 12.20 13.96 0.69
CA VAL A 300 13.18 15.03 0.41
C VAL A 300 12.56 16.40 0.52
N GLY A 301 13.34 17.36 1.03
CA GLY A 301 12.88 18.74 1.19
C GLY A 301 11.91 18.92 2.34
N PHE A 302 12.05 18.14 3.40
CA PHE A 302 11.37 18.41 4.66
C PHE A 302 11.78 19.79 5.20
N PRO A 303 10.89 20.58 5.85
CA PRO A 303 11.26 21.88 6.40
C PRO A 303 12.52 21.83 7.27
N GLY A 304 13.49 22.70 6.97
CA GLY A 304 14.80 22.73 7.63
C GLY A 304 15.85 21.80 7.06
N GLU A 305 15.56 21.01 6.03
CA GLU A 305 16.56 20.19 5.36
C GLU A 305 17.48 21.07 4.50
N THR A 306 18.73 21.28 4.94
CA THR A 306 19.78 21.95 4.15
C THR A 306 20.39 21.00 3.11
N ASP A 307 21.31 21.50 2.28
CA ASP A 307 22.00 20.61 1.32
C ASP A 307 22.95 19.64 2.03
N GLU A 308 23.57 20.06 3.14
CA GLU A 308 24.43 19.21 3.97
C GLU A 308 23.62 18.07 4.60
N LEU A 309 22.46 18.36 5.21
CA LEU A 309 21.58 17.35 5.82
C LEU A 309 20.97 16.40 4.77
N PHE A 310 20.69 16.90 3.56
CA PHE A 310 20.31 16.03 2.46
C PHE A 310 21.46 15.10 2.03
N MET A 311 22.70 15.61 1.99
CA MET A 311 23.86 14.77 1.65
C MET A 311 24.15 13.71 2.70
N GLU A 312 23.85 13.94 3.99
CA GLU A 312 23.87 12.87 5.00
C GLU A 312 22.91 11.73 4.61
N THR A 313 21.68 12.08 4.23
CA THR A 313 20.68 11.08 3.76
C THR A 313 21.17 10.35 2.51
N TYR A 314 21.71 11.06 1.54
CA TYR A 314 22.24 10.48 0.30
C TYR A 314 23.36 9.47 0.59
N ASN A 315 24.35 9.87 1.40
CA ASN A 315 25.50 9.01 1.76
C ASN A 315 25.04 7.81 2.60
N PHE A 316 24.12 8.01 3.55
CA PHE A 316 23.57 6.93 4.35
C PHE A 316 22.88 5.85 3.49
N LEU A 317 22.08 6.27 2.49
CA LEU A 317 21.46 5.35 1.53
C LEU A 317 22.50 4.64 0.68
N LYS A 318 23.50 5.37 0.17
CA LYS A 318 24.53 4.85 -0.74
C LYS A 318 25.48 3.88 -0.06
N ASP A 319 25.98 4.25 1.13
CA ASP A 319 27.11 3.53 1.74
C ASP A 319 26.70 2.55 2.84
N VAL A 320 25.57 2.80 3.51
CA VAL A 320 25.14 2.02 4.68
C VAL A 320 23.93 1.14 4.35
N VAL A 321 22.81 1.75 3.94
CA VAL A 321 21.56 1.01 3.71
C VAL A 321 21.63 0.19 2.43
N ARG A 322 22.13 0.77 1.33
CA ARG A 322 22.22 0.14 0.00
C ARG A 322 20.93 -0.62 -0.37
N PRO A 323 19.79 0.09 -0.45
CA PRO A 323 18.51 -0.56 -0.69
C PRO A 323 18.39 -1.06 -2.13
N ALA A 324 17.55 -2.07 -2.35
CA ALA A 324 17.20 -2.53 -3.69
C ALA A 324 16.27 -1.55 -4.43
N PHE A 325 15.51 -0.74 -3.66
CA PHE A 325 14.62 0.28 -4.21
C PHE A 325 14.38 1.43 -3.22
N ILE A 326 14.31 2.65 -3.73
CA ILE A 326 14.00 3.87 -2.97
C ILE A 326 12.70 4.46 -3.49
N HIS A 327 11.69 4.52 -2.62
CA HIS A 327 10.47 5.28 -2.87
C HIS A 327 10.70 6.73 -2.44
N ILE A 328 10.84 7.62 -3.39
CA ILE A 328 11.23 9.01 -3.18
C ILE A 328 10.01 9.90 -3.22
N PHE A 329 9.78 10.65 -2.14
CA PHE A 329 8.66 11.56 -1.99
C PHE A 329 9.16 13.00 -1.77
N PRO A 330 8.89 13.94 -2.68
CA PRO A 330 9.08 15.35 -2.35
C PRO A 330 8.10 15.72 -1.23
N TYR A 331 8.58 16.38 -0.19
CA TYR A 331 7.71 16.84 0.89
C TYR A 331 6.56 17.67 0.35
N SER A 332 5.35 17.27 0.68
CA SER A 332 4.12 17.97 0.33
C SER A 332 3.54 18.65 1.56
N ARG A 333 3.38 19.96 1.51
CA ARG A 333 2.82 20.74 2.61
C ARG A 333 1.34 20.38 2.82
N ARG A 334 1.01 19.85 4.00
CA ARG A 334 -0.36 19.40 4.34
C ARG A 334 -0.92 20.25 5.46
N ALA A 335 -1.96 21.02 5.18
CA ALA A 335 -2.60 21.87 6.17
C ALA A 335 -3.00 21.07 7.42
N GLY A 336 -2.79 21.64 8.61
CA GLY A 336 -3.06 21.02 9.89
C GLY A 336 -1.94 20.12 10.42
N THR A 337 -0.83 19.97 9.68
CA THR A 337 0.35 19.24 10.17
C THR A 337 1.40 20.18 10.75
N PRO A 338 2.13 19.79 11.82
CA PRO A 338 3.20 20.63 12.39
C PRO A 338 4.25 21.08 11.37
N ALA A 339 4.62 20.23 10.44
CA ALA A 339 5.60 20.55 9.39
C ALA A 339 5.09 21.62 8.41
N ALA A 340 3.78 21.72 8.20
CA ALA A 340 3.20 22.75 7.34
C ALA A 340 3.27 24.15 7.94
N GLU A 341 3.32 24.27 9.27
CA GLU A 341 3.37 25.55 10.00
C GLU A 341 4.81 26.10 10.11
N ARG A 342 5.82 25.29 9.81
CA ARG A 342 7.23 25.71 9.83
C ARG A 342 7.49 26.78 8.76
N LYS A 343 8.38 27.73 9.10
CA LYS A 343 8.75 28.86 8.21
C LYS A 343 9.90 28.52 7.26
N ASP A 344 10.70 27.51 7.59
CA ASP A 344 11.89 27.05 6.89
C ASP A 344 11.57 26.03 5.78
N GLN A 345 10.53 26.29 5.01
CA GLN A 345 10.10 25.46 3.88
C GLN A 345 11.16 25.43 2.77
N VAL A 346 11.43 24.24 2.25
CA VAL A 346 12.35 24.05 1.12
C VAL A 346 11.63 24.35 -0.18
N GLN A 347 12.30 25.09 -1.10
CA GLN A 347 11.73 25.45 -2.39
C GLN A 347 11.54 24.22 -3.31
N ASP A 348 10.51 24.25 -4.15
CA ASP A 348 10.18 23.12 -5.01
C ASP A 348 11.28 22.78 -6.03
N CYS A 349 12.03 23.76 -6.53
CA CYS A 349 13.17 23.52 -7.42
C CYS A 349 14.29 22.73 -6.72
N ILE A 350 14.51 22.96 -5.41
CA ILE A 350 15.50 22.21 -4.62
C ILE A 350 15.00 20.79 -4.40
N LYS A 351 13.70 20.60 -4.04
CA LYS A 351 13.09 19.28 -3.90
C LYS A 351 13.23 18.48 -5.21
N THR A 352 12.92 19.10 -6.34
CA THR A 352 13.04 18.45 -7.66
C THR A 352 14.46 17.96 -7.93
N LYS A 353 15.48 18.81 -7.65
CA LYS A 353 16.89 18.43 -7.79
C LYS A 353 17.26 17.25 -6.91
N ARG A 354 16.82 17.25 -5.62
CA ARG A 354 17.09 16.16 -4.68
C ARG A 354 16.39 14.87 -5.09
N VAL A 355 15.15 14.93 -5.63
CA VAL A 355 14.45 13.78 -6.21
C VAL A 355 15.30 13.18 -7.33
N GLN A 356 15.76 13.98 -8.30
CA GLN A 356 16.58 13.50 -9.42
C GLN A 356 17.89 12.84 -8.95
N MET A 357 18.54 13.40 -7.93
CA MET A 357 19.75 12.80 -7.37
C MET A 357 19.47 11.42 -6.74
N LEU A 358 18.37 11.27 -6.00
CA LEU A 358 18.00 9.97 -5.40
C LEU A 358 17.46 8.98 -6.45
N GLU A 359 16.79 9.43 -7.51
CA GLU A 359 16.39 8.58 -8.63
C GLU A 359 17.61 7.95 -9.31
N ALA A 360 18.64 8.75 -9.60
CA ALA A 360 19.90 8.25 -10.17
C ALA A 360 20.59 7.24 -9.23
N LEU A 361 20.63 7.52 -7.92
CA LEU A 361 21.17 6.60 -6.92
C LEU A 361 20.33 5.30 -6.85
N CYS A 362 19.01 5.41 -6.91
CA CYS A 362 18.11 4.26 -6.90
C CYS A 362 18.35 3.34 -8.12
N GLU A 363 18.54 3.90 -9.31
CA GLU A 363 18.86 3.14 -10.52
C GLU A 363 20.22 2.41 -10.40
N GLU A 364 21.26 3.09 -9.85
CA GLU A 364 22.57 2.51 -9.59
C GLU A 364 22.45 1.31 -8.63
N LEU A 365 21.84 1.52 -7.45
CA LEU A 365 21.70 0.49 -6.42
C LEU A 365 20.81 -0.68 -6.87
N HIS A 366 19.73 -0.40 -7.61
CA HIS A 366 18.86 -1.44 -8.17
C HIS A 366 19.61 -2.31 -9.19
N SER A 367 20.39 -1.67 -10.07
CA SER A 367 21.22 -2.40 -11.04
C SER A 367 22.23 -3.31 -10.35
N GLU A 368 22.88 -2.83 -9.29
CA GLU A 368 23.81 -3.64 -8.48
C GLU A 368 23.08 -4.80 -7.80
N PHE A 369 21.91 -4.54 -7.20
CA PHE A 369 21.09 -5.56 -6.57
C PHE A 369 20.73 -6.69 -7.55
N VAL A 370 20.29 -6.35 -8.76
CA VAL A 370 20.00 -7.35 -9.81
C VAL A 370 21.26 -8.13 -10.19
N LYS A 371 22.40 -7.45 -10.35
CA LYS A 371 23.68 -8.11 -10.68
C LYS A 371 24.12 -9.10 -9.59
N MET A 372 23.94 -8.77 -8.31
CA MET A 372 24.30 -9.65 -7.17
C MET A 372 23.46 -10.93 -7.12
N ASN A 373 22.26 -10.90 -7.72
CA ASN A 373 21.36 -12.08 -7.79
C ASN A 373 21.51 -12.88 -9.08
N LYS A 374 22.42 -12.50 -9.98
CA LYS A 374 22.61 -13.18 -11.26
C LYS A 374 23.13 -14.61 -11.05
N GLY A 375 22.50 -15.59 -11.69
CA GLY A 375 22.82 -17.02 -11.55
C GLY A 375 22.20 -17.69 -10.32
N VAL A 376 21.44 -16.96 -9.50
CA VAL A 376 20.73 -17.53 -8.35
C VAL A 376 19.40 -18.15 -8.79
N ALA A 377 19.12 -19.36 -8.29
CA ALA A 377 17.82 -20.01 -8.51
C ALA A 377 16.78 -19.40 -7.58
N GLU A 378 15.66 -18.97 -8.14
CA GLU A 378 14.56 -18.31 -7.42
C GLU A 378 13.20 -18.75 -7.94
N LYS A 379 12.20 -18.69 -7.07
CA LYS A 379 10.80 -18.94 -7.42
C LYS A 379 10.14 -17.66 -7.92
N VAL A 380 9.56 -17.69 -9.13
CA VAL A 380 8.90 -16.56 -9.78
C VAL A 380 7.40 -16.80 -9.89
N LEU A 381 6.61 -15.85 -9.42
CA LEU A 381 5.17 -15.80 -9.67
C LEU A 381 4.91 -14.94 -10.89
N PHE A 382 4.35 -15.55 -11.97
CA PHE A 382 4.02 -14.83 -13.20
C PHE A 382 2.64 -14.17 -13.12
N GLU A 383 2.55 -12.95 -13.64
CA GLU A 383 1.33 -12.14 -13.67
C GLU A 383 0.56 -12.29 -14.99
N SER A 384 -0.74 -11.94 -14.96
CA SER A 384 -1.65 -12.08 -16.11
C SER A 384 -1.46 -11.03 -17.21
N THR A 385 -0.45 -10.19 -17.14
CA THR A 385 -0.25 -9.09 -18.09
C THR A 385 0.47 -9.56 -19.34
N ASP A 386 -0.18 -9.38 -20.50
CA ASP A 386 0.47 -9.44 -21.80
C ASP A 386 0.80 -8.03 -22.28
N LYS A 387 2.09 -7.72 -22.38
CA LYS A 387 2.57 -6.49 -23.00
C LYS A 387 3.42 -6.88 -24.21
N LYS A 388 2.85 -6.78 -25.39
CA LYS A 388 3.55 -7.06 -26.66
C LYS A 388 4.09 -8.49 -26.75
N GLY A 389 3.30 -9.47 -26.34
CA GLY A 389 3.70 -10.90 -26.35
C GLY A 389 4.69 -11.26 -25.24
N GLN A 390 4.81 -10.44 -24.19
CA GLN A 390 5.64 -10.70 -23.01
C GLN A 390 4.79 -10.73 -21.76
N MET A 391 5.11 -11.63 -20.85
CA MET A 391 4.60 -11.64 -19.48
C MET A 391 5.70 -11.31 -18.49
N GLU A 392 5.27 -10.76 -17.36
CA GLU A 392 6.17 -10.40 -16.27
C GLU A 392 5.86 -11.25 -15.02
N GLY A 393 6.88 -11.53 -14.24
CA GLY A 393 6.77 -12.18 -12.95
C GLY A 393 7.77 -11.62 -11.95
N TYR A 394 7.58 -11.93 -10.66
CA TYR A 394 8.44 -11.44 -9.60
C TYR A 394 8.98 -12.58 -8.74
N THR A 395 10.28 -12.52 -8.49
CA THR A 395 10.97 -13.41 -7.54
C THR A 395 10.53 -13.15 -6.10
N GLY A 396 10.96 -14.01 -5.18
CA GLY A 396 10.77 -13.81 -3.74
C GLY A 396 11.33 -12.47 -3.25
N ASN A 397 12.51 -12.10 -3.73
CA ASN A 397 13.17 -10.83 -3.42
C ASN A 397 12.86 -9.70 -4.44
N TYR A 398 11.70 -9.76 -5.11
CA TYR A 398 11.10 -8.72 -5.94
C TYR A 398 11.87 -8.34 -7.22
N ILE A 399 12.74 -9.20 -7.75
CA ILE A 399 13.34 -8.99 -9.08
C ILE A 399 12.29 -9.32 -10.14
N ARG A 400 12.14 -8.42 -11.10
CA ARG A 400 11.24 -8.58 -12.24
C ARG A 400 11.88 -9.46 -13.30
N ILE A 401 11.18 -10.51 -13.68
CA ILE A 401 11.54 -11.42 -14.77
C ILE A 401 10.54 -11.24 -15.90
N SER A 402 11.04 -11.08 -17.12
CA SER A 402 10.22 -11.01 -18.33
C SER A 402 10.52 -12.21 -19.23
N ARG A 403 9.48 -12.78 -19.84
CA ARG A 403 9.58 -13.90 -20.79
C ARG A 403 8.44 -13.84 -21.82
N PRO A 404 8.52 -14.62 -22.93
CA PRO A 404 7.38 -14.77 -23.84
C PRO A 404 6.10 -15.17 -23.09
N TYR A 405 4.98 -14.59 -23.52
CA TYR A 405 3.67 -14.82 -22.89
C TYR A 405 3.29 -16.31 -23.00
N ASP A 406 2.91 -16.88 -21.86
CA ASP A 406 2.44 -18.24 -21.71
C ASP A 406 1.28 -18.25 -20.71
N PRO A 407 0.03 -18.41 -21.17
CA PRO A 407 -1.14 -18.36 -20.30
C PRO A 407 -1.16 -19.47 -19.24
N GLU A 408 -0.45 -20.58 -19.46
CA GLU A 408 -0.37 -21.65 -18.47
C GLU A 408 0.46 -21.30 -17.24
N LEU A 409 1.28 -20.26 -17.31
CA LEU A 409 2.12 -19.82 -16.20
C LEU A 409 1.45 -18.76 -15.33
N ILE A 410 0.32 -18.20 -15.76
CA ILE A 410 -0.39 -17.18 -14.99
C ILE A 410 -0.79 -17.73 -13.62
N GLY A 411 -0.41 -17.02 -12.57
CA GLY A 411 -0.69 -17.41 -11.18
C GLY A 411 0.13 -18.57 -10.65
N LYS A 412 1.02 -19.17 -11.47
CA LYS A 412 1.90 -20.24 -11.03
C LYS A 412 3.24 -19.72 -10.52
N ILE A 413 3.76 -20.41 -9.54
CA ILE A 413 5.11 -20.20 -9.01
C ILE A 413 6.03 -21.24 -9.64
N VAL A 414 7.06 -20.79 -10.34
CA VAL A 414 8.01 -21.66 -11.06
C VAL A 414 9.46 -21.31 -10.71
N ASP A 415 10.33 -22.33 -10.70
CA ASP A 415 11.76 -22.17 -10.47
C ASP A 415 12.45 -21.58 -11.71
N ILE A 416 13.23 -20.51 -11.51
CA ILE A 416 13.97 -19.83 -12.58
C ILE A 416 15.37 -19.46 -12.05
N THR A 417 16.38 -19.55 -12.91
CA THR A 417 17.70 -18.96 -12.65
C THR A 417 17.71 -17.53 -13.19
N ILE A 418 18.03 -16.53 -12.31
CA ILE A 418 18.07 -15.10 -12.62
C ILE A 418 19.22 -14.76 -13.59
#